data_5285bdaf9486941b52df0442991f5897
#
_entry.id   5285bdaf9486941b52df0442991f5897
#
_cell.length_a   1.000
_cell.length_b   1.000
_cell.length_c   1.000
_cell.angle_alpha   90.00
_cell.angle_beta   90.00
_cell.angle_gamma   90.00
#
_symmetry.space_group_name_H-M   'P 1'
#
loop_
_entity.id
_entity.type
_entity.pdbx_description
1 polymer ?
#
loop_
_entity_poly.entity_id
_entity_poly.type
_entity_poly.pdbx_seq_one_letter_code
_entity_poly.pdbx_strand_id
1 'polypeptide(L)'
;RLAESAACLVRDASDPGPQLRRLLEAAGQKLPESRPWLELNPAHPLVARLNLLPDGATFDSLAALLADQAQIAEGGVPPDPAGFVRRLNEWLLGRH
;
A
#
# COMPACT_ATOMS: atom_id res chain seq x y z
N ARG A 1 6.57 -9.03 10.80
CA ARG A 1 6.34 -8.25 9.58
C ARG A 1 5.90 -6.84 9.87
N LEU A 2 4.85 -6.67 10.68
CA LEU A 2 4.44 -5.35 11.11
C LEU A 2 5.42 -4.71 12.09
N ALA A 3 6.38 -5.47 12.62
CA ALA A 3 7.36 -4.93 13.56
C ALA A 3 8.21 -3.84 12.93
N GLU A 4 8.44 -3.91 11.62
CA GLU A 4 9.30 -2.95 10.92
C GLU A 4 8.54 -2.11 9.91
N SER A 5 7.39 -2.56 9.46
CA SER A 5 6.63 -1.90 8.40
C SER A 5 5.52 -1.05 9.00
N ALA A 6 5.23 0.08 8.34
CA ALA A 6 4.08 0.91 8.72
C ALA A 6 2.77 0.23 8.41
N ALA A 7 2.72 -0.54 7.31
CA ALA A 7 1.49 -1.16 6.83
C ALA A 7 1.83 -2.42 6.06
N CYS A 8 0.89 -3.36 6.03
CA CYS A 8 1.01 -4.53 5.17
C CYS A 8 -0.37 -4.91 4.65
N LEU A 9 -0.36 -5.61 3.52
CA LEU A 9 -1.59 -6.15 2.94
C LEU A 9 -1.83 -7.55 3.48
N VAL A 10 -3.08 -7.81 3.83
CA VAL A 10 -3.53 -9.12 4.30
C VAL A 10 -4.52 -9.66 3.28
N ARG A 11 -4.34 -10.92 2.90
CA ARG A 11 -5.14 -11.57 1.87
C ARG A 11 -5.76 -12.84 2.40
N ASP A 12 -6.81 -13.30 1.72
CA ASP A 12 -7.35 -14.63 1.95
C ASP A 12 -6.28 -15.68 1.68
N ALA A 13 -6.39 -16.82 2.36
CA ALA A 13 -5.47 -17.94 2.15
C ALA A 13 -5.46 -18.43 0.71
N SER A 14 -6.59 -18.24 -0.02
CA SER A 14 -6.69 -18.66 -1.42
C SER A 14 -6.10 -17.67 -2.40
N ASP A 15 -5.73 -16.47 -1.96
CA ASP A 15 -5.15 -15.45 -2.83
C ASP A 15 -3.65 -15.70 -2.97
N PRO A 16 -3.14 -15.90 -4.19
CA PRO A 16 -1.72 -16.23 -4.40
C PRO A 16 -0.76 -15.07 -4.19
N GLY A 17 -1.28 -13.83 -4.11
CA GLY A 17 -0.44 -12.64 -4.09
C GLY A 17 -0.09 -12.17 -5.49
N PRO A 18 0.51 -10.96 -5.61
CA PRO A 18 0.65 -10.31 -6.92
C PRO A 18 1.60 -11.02 -7.88
N GLN A 19 2.70 -11.57 -7.38
CA GLN A 19 3.71 -12.19 -8.25
C GLN A 19 3.19 -13.49 -8.84
N LEU A 20 2.66 -14.38 -8.00
CA LEU A 20 2.11 -15.65 -8.47
C LEU A 20 0.87 -15.42 -9.31
N ARG A 21 0.05 -14.41 -8.95
CA ARG A 21 -1.12 -14.06 -9.74
C ARG A 21 -0.73 -13.68 -11.17
N ARG A 22 0.30 -12.84 -11.35
CA ARG A 22 0.76 -12.47 -12.69
C ARG A 22 1.22 -13.69 -13.48
N LEU A 23 1.92 -14.61 -12.82
CA LEU A 23 2.39 -15.82 -13.47
C LEU A 23 1.22 -16.71 -13.91
N LEU A 24 0.23 -16.90 -13.04
CA LEU A 24 -0.93 -17.73 -13.36
C LEU A 24 -1.77 -17.12 -14.47
N GLU A 25 -1.95 -15.81 -14.45
CA GLU A 25 -2.71 -15.12 -15.49
C GLU A 25 -1.98 -15.18 -16.83
N ALA A 26 -0.65 -15.05 -16.81
CA ALA A 26 0.15 -15.22 -18.05
C ALA A 26 0.04 -16.64 -18.59
N ALA A 27 -0.21 -17.62 -17.74
CA ALA A 27 -0.42 -19.00 -18.15
C ALA A 27 -1.86 -19.29 -18.59
N GLY A 28 -2.71 -18.27 -18.66
CA GLY A 28 -4.08 -18.40 -19.15
C GLY A 28 -5.13 -18.68 -18.09
N GLN A 29 -4.78 -18.68 -16.83
CA GLN A 29 -5.75 -18.91 -15.76
C GLN A 29 -6.52 -17.64 -15.44
N LYS A 30 -7.83 -17.79 -15.19
CA LYS A 30 -8.67 -16.72 -14.71
C LYS A 30 -8.78 -16.84 -13.20
N LEU A 31 -8.38 -15.78 -12.50
CA LEU A 31 -8.42 -15.76 -11.05
C LEU A 31 -9.47 -14.75 -10.58
N PRO A 32 -10.09 -14.99 -9.42
CA PRO A 32 -10.98 -13.98 -8.83
C PRO A 32 -10.20 -12.71 -8.55
N GLU A 33 -10.90 -11.59 -8.49
CA GLU A 33 -10.32 -10.31 -8.16
C GLU A 33 -9.72 -10.37 -6.76
N SER A 34 -8.50 -9.82 -6.61
CA SER A 34 -7.85 -9.74 -5.32
C SER A 34 -8.48 -8.61 -4.50
N ARG A 35 -8.83 -8.91 -3.24
CA ARG A 35 -9.43 -7.93 -2.32
C ARG A 35 -8.73 -7.99 -0.97
N PRO A 36 -7.45 -7.59 -0.95
CA PRO A 36 -6.75 -7.55 0.32
C PRO A 36 -7.26 -6.38 1.16
N TRP A 37 -6.98 -6.46 2.47
CA TRP A 37 -7.17 -5.30 3.33
C TRP A 37 -5.84 -4.85 3.89
N LEU A 38 -5.82 -3.60 4.33
CA LEU A 38 -4.61 -2.96 4.83
C LEU A 38 -4.60 -3.03 6.34
N GLU A 39 -3.51 -3.54 6.91
CA GLU A 39 -3.27 -3.48 8.34
C GLU A 39 -2.19 -2.46 8.62
N LEU A 40 -2.47 -1.59 9.58
CA LEU A 40 -1.53 -0.54 9.99
C LEU A 40 -0.86 -0.93 11.29
N ASN A 41 0.43 -0.60 11.40
CA ASN A 41 1.19 -0.83 12.62
C ASN A 41 1.10 0.42 13.51
N PRO A 42 0.33 0.38 14.60
CA PRO A 42 0.14 1.57 15.42
C PRO A 42 1.42 2.05 16.11
N ALA A 43 2.43 1.19 16.23
CA ALA A 43 3.71 1.57 16.82
C ALA A 43 4.63 2.26 15.84
N HIS A 44 4.31 2.26 14.55
CA HIS A 44 5.21 2.87 13.55
C HIS A 44 5.03 4.40 13.53
N PRO A 45 6.15 5.15 13.44
CA PRO A 45 6.06 6.62 13.46
C PRO A 45 5.17 7.21 12.36
N LEU A 46 5.14 6.61 11.17
CA LEU A 46 4.27 7.11 10.10
C LEU A 46 2.80 6.94 10.43
N VAL A 47 2.42 5.86 11.10
CA VAL A 47 1.04 5.65 11.51
C VAL A 47 0.67 6.60 12.65
N ALA A 48 1.60 6.83 13.58
CA ALA A 48 1.40 7.82 14.63
C ALA A 48 1.18 9.21 14.02
N ARG A 49 1.95 9.55 12.99
CA ARG A 49 1.79 10.82 12.28
C ARG A 49 0.41 10.91 11.60
N LEU A 50 -0.02 9.84 10.96
CA LEU A 50 -1.33 9.78 10.33
C LEU A 50 -2.44 10.06 11.33
N ASN A 51 -2.32 9.50 12.53
CA ASN A 51 -3.32 9.68 13.59
C ASN A 51 -3.43 11.14 14.07
N LEU A 52 -2.39 11.93 13.89
CA LEU A 52 -2.40 13.33 14.31
C LEU A 52 -2.94 14.28 13.25
N LEU A 53 -3.15 13.80 12.03
CA LEU A 53 -3.63 14.65 10.95
C LEU A 53 -5.15 14.72 10.98
N PRO A 54 -5.72 15.93 10.78
CA PRO A 54 -7.18 16.03 10.59
C PRO A 54 -7.58 15.45 9.25
N ASP A 55 -8.86 15.13 9.10
CA ASP A 55 -9.39 14.70 7.81
C ASP A 55 -9.10 15.77 6.76
N GLY A 56 -8.72 15.32 5.57
CA GLY A 56 -8.45 16.23 4.48
C GLY A 56 -7.39 15.68 3.53
N ALA A 57 -6.91 16.56 2.63
CA ALA A 57 -6.02 16.16 1.57
C ALA A 57 -4.68 15.63 2.08
N THR A 58 -4.14 16.22 3.16
CA THR A 58 -2.86 15.75 3.71
C THR A 58 -2.99 14.36 4.32
N PHE A 59 -4.07 14.13 5.06
CA PHE A 59 -4.36 12.79 5.59
C PHE A 59 -4.49 11.78 4.46
N ASP A 60 -5.27 12.12 3.44
CA ASP A 60 -5.51 11.22 2.31
C ASP A 60 -4.22 10.90 1.57
N SER A 61 -3.34 11.89 1.41
CA SER A 61 -2.06 11.70 0.75
C SER A 61 -1.16 10.74 1.51
N LEU A 62 -1.05 10.90 2.83
CA LEU A 62 -0.23 10.00 3.64
C LEU A 62 -0.83 8.59 3.67
N ALA A 63 -2.15 8.48 3.81
CA ALA A 63 -2.83 7.19 3.79
C ALA A 63 -2.58 6.47 2.47
N ALA A 64 -2.64 7.18 1.34
CA ALA A 64 -2.36 6.61 0.02
C ALA A 64 -0.92 6.14 -0.08
N LEU A 65 0.04 6.90 0.45
CA LEU A 65 1.43 6.48 0.45
C LEU A 65 1.65 5.21 1.26
N LEU A 66 1.00 5.07 2.41
CA LEU A 66 1.12 3.87 3.23
C LEU A 66 0.54 2.65 2.51
N ALA A 67 -0.59 2.82 1.83
CA ALA A 67 -1.18 1.75 1.04
C ALA A 67 -0.26 1.35 -0.12
N ASP A 68 0.33 2.33 -0.80
CA ASP A 68 1.25 2.07 -1.91
C ASP A 68 2.52 1.37 -1.42
N GLN A 69 3.05 1.77 -0.25
CA GLN A 69 4.19 1.09 0.34
C GLN A 69 3.90 -0.38 0.61
N ALA A 70 2.72 -0.68 1.12
CA ALA A 70 2.34 -2.06 1.40
C ALA A 70 2.27 -2.88 0.10
N GLN A 71 1.77 -2.29 -0.97
CA GLN A 71 1.75 -2.92 -2.29
C GLN A 71 3.16 -3.24 -2.78
N ILE A 72 4.05 -2.27 -2.70
CA ILE A 72 5.44 -2.42 -3.16
C ILE A 72 6.16 -3.45 -2.32
N ALA A 73 5.97 -3.44 -1.00
CA ALA A 73 6.63 -4.39 -0.10
C ALA A 73 6.21 -5.83 -0.40
N GLU A 74 5.04 -6.01 -0.96
CA GLU A 74 4.53 -7.33 -1.33
C GLU A 74 5.00 -7.79 -2.71
N GLY A 75 5.70 -6.93 -3.44
CA GLY A 75 6.16 -7.20 -4.80
C GLY A 75 5.19 -6.74 -5.88
N GLY A 76 4.17 -5.97 -5.49
CA GLY A 76 3.22 -5.40 -6.43
C GLY A 76 3.64 -4.03 -6.92
N VAL A 77 2.75 -3.40 -7.67
CA VAL A 77 2.93 -2.06 -8.22
C VAL A 77 1.76 -1.20 -7.73
N PRO A 78 2.00 0.05 -7.33
CA PRO A 78 0.89 0.92 -6.95
C PRO A 78 -0.14 1.03 -8.08
N PRO A 79 -1.43 1.14 -7.76
CA PRO A 79 -2.46 1.27 -8.80
C PRO A 79 -2.25 2.49 -9.70
N ASP A 80 -1.70 3.56 -9.15
CA ASP A 80 -1.37 4.78 -9.89
C ASP A 80 0.09 5.14 -9.64
N PRO A 81 1.04 4.55 -10.39
CA PRO A 81 2.46 4.79 -10.15
C PRO A 81 2.87 6.24 -10.26
N ALA A 82 2.34 6.98 -11.24
CA ALA A 82 2.66 8.39 -11.40
C ALA A 82 2.16 9.21 -10.21
N GLY A 83 0.97 8.89 -9.71
CA GLY A 83 0.42 9.52 -8.51
C GLY A 83 1.24 9.22 -7.27
N PHE A 84 1.74 8.00 -7.15
CA PHE A 84 2.63 7.62 -6.06
C PHE A 84 3.89 8.47 -6.07
N VAL A 85 4.54 8.58 -7.22
CA VAL A 85 5.77 9.38 -7.35
C VAL A 85 5.51 10.84 -7.02
N ARG A 86 4.40 11.40 -7.51
CA ARG A 86 4.04 12.80 -7.22
C ARG A 86 3.85 13.02 -5.72
N ARG A 87 3.09 12.15 -5.06
CA ARG A 87 2.84 12.27 -3.62
C ARG A 87 4.13 12.12 -2.82
N LEU A 88 4.96 11.16 -3.21
CA LEU A 88 6.24 10.95 -2.55
C LEU A 88 7.10 12.19 -2.63
N ASN A 89 7.19 12.78 -3.82
CA ASN A 89 8.00 13.98 -4.02
C ASN A 89 7.45 15.17 -3.23
N GLU A 90 6.14 15.31 -3.16
CA GLU A 90 5.52 16.38 -2.36
C GLU A 90 5.89 16.25 -0.89
N TRP A 91 5.86 15.02 -0.37
CA TRP A 91 6.23 14.78 1.03
C TRP A 91 7.72 15.03 1.27
N LEU A 92 8.57 14.60 0.35
CA LEU A 92 10.02 14.81 0.46
C LEU A 92 10.38 16.29 0.42
N LEU A 93 9.61 17.09 -0.31
CA LEU A 93 9.82 18.54 -0.43
C LEU A 93 9.09 19.35 0.63
N GLY A 94 8.31 18.69 1.49
CA GLY A 94 7.52 19.39 2.50
C GLY A 94 6.35 20.17 1.95
N ARG A 95 5.82 19.77 0.80
CA ARG A 95 4.71 20.46 0.12
C ARG A 95 3.38 19.74 0.25
N HIS A 96 3.26 18.95 1.26
CA HIS A 96 2.05 18.16 1.49
C HIS A 96 1.00 18.92 2.30
#